data_bc42c98f7944e930b3f0a93fd477b343
#
_entry.id   bc42c98f7944e930b3f0a93fd477b343
#
_cell.length_a   1.000
_cell.length_b   1.000
_cell.length_c   1.000
_cell.angle_alpha   90.00
_cell.angle_beta   90.00
_cell.angle_gamma   90.00
#
_symmetry.space_group_name_H-M   'P 1'
#
loop_
_entity.id
_entity.type
_entity.pdbx_description
1 polymer ?
#
loop_
_entity_poly.entity_id
_entity_poly.type
_entity_poly.pdbx_seq_one_letter_code
_entity_poly.pdbx_strand_id
1 'polypeptide(L)'
;MLFRSVIVEKADGPLPPLSDRELEVFGGHMEKGHRLACETVLIHGAVVVIPEESRIKDPVILTSDTKHPYPARLRPNVIHHYVEVLPPALDSVIADRERLILALEKTYGIRRPALDPFVLRKLPHTLRSDRKGVTIVLRDKNEIIDLYPGRGEGLFGVAFDVGTTTVVAFLMDLMSGEKLSVRSAMNPQIAFGDDVITRISFCRENAGGLEKLRTRIVECLNVLIAEASAEARIDPDRKSTRLNSSHRL
;
A
#
# COMPACT_ATOMS: atom_id res chain seq x y z
N MET A 1 5.56 -8.94 -24.86
CA MET A 1 5.17 -10.30 -24.42
C MET A 1 6.40 -10.91 -23.77
N LEU A 2 6.46 -10.97 -22.46
CA LEU A 2 7.60 -11.59 -21.75
C LEU A 2 7.43 -13.11 -21.90
N PHE A 3 8.28 -13.69 -22.70
CA PHE A 3 8.27 -15.13 -22.94
C PHE A 3 8.76 -15.85 -21.68
N ARG A 4 8.00 -16.77 -21.18
CA ARG A 4 8.39 -17.68 -20.09
C ARG A 4 9.21 -18.83 -20.67
N SER A 5 10.28 -18.50 -21.42
CA SER A 5 11.17 -19.50 -21.97
C SER A 5 12.13 -20.01 -20.90
N VAL A 6 12.43 -21.29 -20.96
CA VAL A 6 13.46 -21.95 -20.20
C VAL A 6 14.33 -22.76 -21.14
N ILE A 7 15.57 -23.05 -20.75
CA ILE A 7 16.47 -23.93 -21.48
C ILE A 7 16.66 -25.19 -20.66
N VAL A 8 16.29 -26.34 -21.22
CA VAL A 8 16.59 -27.65 -20.62
C VAL A 8 17.99 -28.05 -21.08
N GLU A 9 18.99 -27.83 -20.23
CA GLU A 9 20.39 -28.15 -20.55
C GLU A 9 20.66 -29.68 -20.48
N LYS A 10 20.02 -30.36 -19.52
CA LYS A 10 20.21 -31.78 -19.27
C LYS A 10 18.91 -32.39 -18.76
N ALA A 11 18.56 -33.55 -19.25
CA ALA A 11 17.44 -34.35 -18.76
C ALA A 11 17.84 -35.81 -18.62
N ASP A 12 17.34 -36.48 -17.59
CA ASP A 12 17.61 -37.92 -17.32
C ASP A 12 16.77 -38.85 -18.19
N GLY A 13 15.89 -38.27 -19.02
CA GLY A 13 15.02 -39.01 -19.95
C GLY A 13 14.62 -38.16 -21.16
N PRO A 14 13.86 -38.73 -22.10
CA PRO A 14 13.42 -38.00 -23.28
C PRO A 14 12.51 -36.83 -22.91
N LEU A 15 12.74 -35.67 -23.54
CA LEU A 15 11.84 -34.53 -23.44
C LEU A 15 10.54 -34.81 -24.22
N PRO A 16 9.39 -34.32 -23.75
CA PRO A 16 8.15 -34.40 -24.49
C PRO A 16 8.28 -33.69 -25.85
N PRO A 17 7.51 -34.06 -26.86
CA PRO A 17 7.48 -33.33 -28.14
C PRO A 17 7.07 -31.86 -27.89
N LEU A 18 7.45 -30.99 -28.82
CA LEU A 18 7.05 -29.58 -28.78
C LEU A 18 5.55 -29.45 -28.95
N SER A 19 4.93 -28.57 -28.17
CA SER A 19 3.54 -28.22 -28.39
C SER A 19 3.40 -27.30 -29.62
N ASP A 20 2.20 -27.25 -30.21
CA ASP A 20 1.90 -26.35 -31.34
C ASP A 20 2.20 -24.89 -30.98
N ARG A 21 1.96 -24.50 -29.73
CA ARG A 21 2.24 -23.18 -29.21
C ARG A 21 3.74 -22.88 -29.07
N GLU A 22 4.55 -23.90 -28.71
CA GLU A 22 5.99 -23.76 -28.69
C GLU A 22 6.53 -23.57 -30.12
N LEU A 23 5.98 -24.30 -31.09
CA LEU A 23 6.32 -24.14 -32.51
C LEU A 23 5.94 -22.76 -33.04
N GLU A 24 4.77 -22.24 -32.65
CA GLU A 24 4.32 -20.91 -33.05
C GLU A 24 5.20 -19.79 -32.44
N VAL A 25 5.51 -19.91 -31.14
CA VAL A 25 6.24 -18.87 -30.38
C VAL A 25 7.71 -18.80 -30.80
N PHE A 26 8.37 -19.94 -30.95
CA PHE A 26 9.80 -19.97 -31.24
C PHE A 26 10.11 -19.96 -32.74
N GLY A 27 9.15 -20.29 -33.61
CA GLY A 27 9.37 -20.38 -35.05
C GLY A 27 10.46 -21.39 -35.40
N GLY A 28 11.06 -21.27 -36.58
CA GLY A 28 12.15 -22.15 -37.00
C GLY A 28 13.54 -21.85 -36.38
N HIS A 29 13.65 -20.93 -35.41
CA HIS A 29 14.90 -20.48 -34.80
C HIS A 29 15.16 -21.03 -33.39
N MET A 30 14.68 -22.24 -33.12
CA MET A 30 14.90 -22.88 -31.82
C MET A 30 16.36 -23.31 -31.64
N GLU A 31 17.06 -22.67 -30.72
CA GLU A 31 18.25 -23.26 -30.13
C GLU A 31 17.87 -24.52 -29.34
N LYS A 32 18.73 -25.56 -29.40
CA LYS A 32 18.44 -26.83 -28.74
C LYS A 32 18.15 -26.65 -27.26
N GLY A 33 17.00 -27.17 -26.81
CA GLY A 33 16.62 -27.19 -25.40
C GLY A 33 15.68 -26.05 -24.96
N HIS A 34 15.37 -25.06 -25.80
CA HIS A 34 14.40 -24.02 -25.46
C HIS A 34 12.98 -24.57 -25.37
N ARG A 35 12.28 -24.28 -24.28
CA ARG A 35 10.92 -24.74 -24.00
C ARG A 35 10.10 -23.60 -23.38
N LEU A 36 8.78 -23.68 -23.51
CA LEU A 36 7.86 -22.85 -22.74
C LEU A 36 7.63 -23.50 -21.37
N ALA A 37 8.02 -22.84 -20.29
CA ALA A 37 7.89 -23.38 -18.93
C ALA A 37 6.44 -23.70 -18.55
N CYS A 38 5.46 -23.01 -19.14
CA CYS A 38 4.04 -23.26 -18.89
C CYS A 38 3.43 -24.44 -19.68
N GLU A 39 4.14 -24.92 -20.71
CA GLU A 39 3.67 -25.99 -21.61
C GLU A 39 4.45 -27.30 -21.37
N THR A 40 5.67 -27.22 -20.87
CA THR A 40 6.59 -28.37 -20.77
C THR A 40 6.39 -29.09 -19.46
N VAL A 41 6.00 -30.36 -19.55
CA VAL A 41 5.92 -31.27 -18.40
C VAL A 41 7.18 -32.14 -18.38
N LEU A 42 7.98 -32.02 -17.34
CA LEU A 42 9.17 -32.83 -17.10
C LEU A 42 8.78 -34.00 -16.18
N ILE A 43 8.92 -35.23 -16.66
CA ILE A 43 8.61 -36.46 -15.93
C ILE A 43 9.84 -37.15 -15.34
N HIS A 44 11.03 -36.63 -15.65
CA HIS A 44 12.33 -37.12 -15.16
C HIS A 44 13.12 -35.93 -14.58
N GLY A 45 14.20 -36.23 -13.87
CA GLY A 45 15.14 -35.19 -13.41
C GLY A 45 15.70 -34.37 -14.57
N ALA A 46 15.79 -33.06 -14.41
CA ALA A 46 16.34 -32.18 -15.45
C ALA A 46 17.02 -30.98 -14.83
N VAL A 47 18.03 -30.46 -15.53
CA VAL A 47 18.66 -29.17 -15.25
C VAL A 47 18.03 -28.14 -16.17
N VAL A 48 17.36 -27.15 -15.58
CA VAL A 48 16.65 -26.11 -16.30
C VAL A 48 17.33 -24.77 -16.00
N VAL A 49 17.72 -24.05 -17.03
CA VAL A 49 18.28 -22.72 -16.95
C VAL A 49 17.20 -21.71 -17.36
N ILE A 50 17.05 -20.66 -16.57
CA ILE A 50 16.16 -19.53 -16.89
C ILE A 50 17.03 -18.50 -17.61
N PRO A 51 16.81 -18.23 -18.93
CA PRO A 51 17.53 -17.21 -19.69
C PRO A 51 17.41 -15.83 -19.04
N GLU A 52 18.39 -14.98 -19.27
CA GLU A 52 18.42 -13.64 -18.67
C GLU A 52 17.20 -12.79 -19.06
N GLU A 53 16.74 -12.94 -20.31
CA GLU A 53 15.55 -12.27 -20.84
C GLU A 53 14.24 -12.76 -20.20
N SER A 54 14.24 -14.01 -19.68
CA SER A 54 13.09 -14.59 -18.98
C SER A 54 13.16 -14.40 -17.46
N ARG A 55 14.29 -13.92 -16.94
CA ARG A 55 14.40 -13.55 -15.53
C ARG A 55 13.63 -12.26 -15.30
N ILE A 56 12.79 -12.25 -14.30
CA ILE A 56 12.21 -11.01 -13.81
C ILE A 56 13.41 -10.24 -13.24
N LYS A 57 13.89 -9.25 -13.98
CA LYS A 57 14.88 -8.30 -13.45
C LYS A 57 14.20 -7.64 -12.26
N ASP A 58 14.94 -7.51 -11.16
CA ASP A 58 14.45 -6.71 -10.03
C ASP A 58 13.94 -5.39 -10.62
N PRO A 59 12.68 -5.04 -10.35
CA PRO A 59 12.09 -3.87 -10.96
C PRO A 59 13.02 -2.70 -10.65
N VAL A 60 13.61 -2.10 -11.68
CA VAL A 60 14.35 -0.84 -11.53
C VAL A 60 13.27 0.17 -11.14
N ILE A 61 13.08 0.29 -9.85
CA ILE A 61 12.22 1.31 -9.31
C ILE A 61 12.94 2.60 -9.62
N LEU A 62 12.38 3.37 -10.53
CA LEU A 62 12.82 4.74 -10.76
C LEU A 62 12.49 5.55 -9.49
N THR A 63 13.26 5.28 -8.44
CA THR A 63 13.37 6.15 -7.27
C THR A 63 14.18 7.39 -7.62
N SER A 64 14.26 7.70 -8.94
CA SER A 64 14.92 8.92 -9.36
C SER A 64 14.32 10.04 -8.54
N ASP A 65 15.17 10.66 -7.74
CA ASP A 65 14.95 11.96 -7.12
C ASP A 65 14.75 13.00 -8.25
N THR A 66 13.68 12.83 -9.00
CA THR A 66 13.08 13.96 -9.64
C THR A 66 12.63 14.83 -8.49
N LYS A 67 13.49 15.75 -8.09
CA LYS A 67 13.11 16.95 -7.37
C LYS A 67 12.08 17.64 -8.26
N HIS A 68 10.87 17.10 -8.30
CA HIS A 68 9.75 17.88 -8.79
C HIS A 68 9.69 19.07 -7.86
N PRO A 69 9.87 20.28 -8.37
CA PRO A 69 9.66 21.44 -7.56
C PRO A 69 8.18 21.37 -7.12
N TYR A 70 7.94 20.89 -5.91
CA TYR A 70 6.63 21.06 -5.31
C TYR A 70 6.29 22.53 -5.37
N PRO A 71 5.04 22.89 -5.67
CA PRO A 71 4.64 24.30 -5.74
C PRO A 71 5.13 24.98 -4.48
N ALA A 72 5.68 26.18 -4.61
CA ALA A 72 6.34 26.94 -3.55
C ALA A 72 5.48 27.12 -2.27
N ARG A 73 4.23 26.65 -2.28
CA ARG A 73 3.29 26.66 -1.16
C ARG A 73 2.46 25.39 -1.14
N LEU A 74 2.94 24.39 -0.41
CA LEU A 74 2.15 23.20 -0.09
C LEU A 74 0.91 23.63 0.72
N ARG A 75 -0.26 23.15 0.33
CA ARG A 75 -1.51 23.31 1.08
C ARG A 75 -2.03 21.90 1.42
N PRO A 76 -1.62 21.31 2.55
CA PRO A 76 -2.06 20.00 2.91
C PRO A 76 -3.58 19.98 3.17
N ASN A 77 -4.26 18.98 2.59
CA ASN A 77 -5.69 18.76 2.86
C ASN A 77 -5.92 18.11 4.22
N VAL A 78 -4.89 17.49 4.77
CA VAL A 78 -4.92 16.87 6.09
C VAL A 78 -3.90 17.60 6.97
N ILE A 79 -4.37 18.11 8.10
CA ILE A 79 -3.56 18.83 9.08
C ILE A 79 -3.85 18.30 10.48
N HIS A 80 -2.97 18.56 11.42
CA HIS A 80 -3.24 18.23 12.81
C HIS A 80 -3.23 19.50 13.69
N HIS A 81 -4.01 19.47 14.76
CA HIS A 81 -4.05 20.50 15.78
C HIS A 81 -4.09 19.88 17.18
N TYR A 82 -3.29 20.40 18.07
CA TYR A 82 -3.37 20.04 19.49
C TYR A 82 -4.34 20.99 20.20
N VAL A 83 -5.25 20.46 20.97
CA VAL A 83 -6.21 21.24 21.74
C VAL A 83 -6.33 20.70 23.16
N GLU A 84 -6.33 21.63 24.11
CA GLU A 84 -6.60 21.31 25.51
C GLU A 84 -8.10 21.24 25.74
N VAL A 85 -8.55 20.08 26.21
CA VAL A 85 -9.97 19.83 26.49
C VAL A 85 -10.14 19.65 27.98
N LEU A 86 -10.91 20.53 28.60
CA LEU A 86 -11.19 20.43 30.05
C LEU A 86 -11.80 19.06 30.40
N PRO A 87 -11.36 18.44 31.49
CA PRO A 87 -11.94 17.19 31.96
C PRO A 87 -13.42 17.37 32.33
N PRO A 88 -14.23 16.29 32.37
CA PRO A 88 -15.59 16.37 32.88
C PRO A 88 -15.57 16.77 34.35
N ALA A 89 -16.48 17.64 34.74
CA ALA A 89 -16.69 18.04 36.12
C ALA A 89 -18.13 17.71 36.56
N LEU A 90 -18.31 17.52 37.85
CA LEU A 90 -19.62 17.12 38.41
C LEU A 90 -20.73 18.18 38.21
N ASP A 91 -20.30 19.42 38.09
CA ASP A 91 -21.15 20.60 37.85
C ASP A 91 -21.34 20.94 36.36
N SER A 92 -20.71 20.17 35.46
CA SER A 92 -20.76 20.40 34.02
C SER A 92 -21.24 19.16 33.27
N VAL A 93 -22.47 19.20 32.78
CA VAL A 93 -23.13 18.11 32.05
C VAL A 93 -22.87 18.19 30.53
N ILE A 94 -21.73 18.72 30.12
CA ILE A 94 -21.38 18.86 28.71
C ILE A 94 -20.75 17.55 28.20
N ALA A 95 -21.30 17.01 27.10
CA ALA A 95 -20.77 15.78 26.51
C ALA A 95 -19.35 15.96 25.92
N ASP A 96 -18.63 14.85 25.79
CA ASP A 96 -17.23 14.83 25.29
C ASP A 96 -17.08 15.52 23.93
N ARG A 97 -18.06 15.30 23.03
CA ARG A 97 -18.10 15.90 21.71
C ARG A 97 -18.21 17.43 21.79
N GLU A 98 -19.12 17.92 22.59
CA GLU A 98 -19.37 19.36 22.76
C GLU A 98 -18.17 20.04 23.41
N ARG A 99 -17.54 19.40 24.40
CA ARG A 99 -16.31 19.92 25.03
C ARG A 99 -15.16 20.07 24.03
N LEU A 100 -14.99 19.04 23.16
CA LEU A 100 -13.99 19.11 22.08
C LEU A 100 -14.30 20.26 21.11
N ILE A 101 -15.55 20.38 20.66
CA ILE A 101 -15.97 21.44 19.73
C ILE A 101 -15.76 22.84 20.35
N LEU A 102 -16.15 23.05 21.60
CA LEU A 102 -15.94 24.33 22.30
C LEU A 102 -14.45 24.67 22.40
N ALA A 103 -13.61 23.70 22.71
CA ALA A 103 -12.17 23.90 22.76
C ALA A 103 -11.58 24.26 21.38
N LEU A 104 -12.04 23.60 20.32
CA LEU A 104 -11.62 23.88 18.93
C LEU A 104 -12.08 25.26 18.46
N GLU A 105 -13.31 25.65 18.78
CA GLU A 105 -13.82 26.99 18.45
C GLU A 105 -13.00 28.07 19.16
N LYS A 106 -12.75 27.90 20.46
CA LYS A 106 -11.98 28.83 21.25
C LYS A 106 -10.53 29.00 20.77
N THR A 107 -9.87 27.89 20.40
CA THR A 107 -8.43 27.88 20.10
C THR A 107 -8.14 28.20 18.63
N TYR A 108 -8.95 27.66 17.73
CA TYR A 108 -8.69 27.68 16.27
C TYR A 108 -9.82 28.32 15.45
N GLY A 109 -10.92 28.72 16.09
CA GLY A 109 -12.09 29.25 15.38
C GLY A 109 -12.85 28.22 14.57
N ILE A 110 -12.60 26.92 14.79
CA ILE A 110 -13.24 25.81 14.06
C ILE A 110 -14.61 25.57 14.68
N ARG A 111 -15.66 25.90 13.91
CA ARG A 111 -17.05 25.77 14.32
C ARG A 111 -17.69 24.57 13.65
N ARG A 112 -18.40 23.74 14.43
CA ARG A 112 -19.21 22.61 13.95
C ARG A 112 -18.46 21.67 12.99
N PRO A 113 -17.26 21.17 13.34
CA PRO A 113 -16.60 20.20 12.50
C PRO A 113 -17.45 18.93 12.39
N ALA A 114 -17.43 18.31 11.20
CA ALA A 114 -17.94 16.95 11.04
C ALA A 114 -17.04 15.99 11.82
N LEU A 115 -17.60 14.97 12.45
CA LEU A 115 -16.87 13.91 13.11
C LEU A 115 -17.18 12.57 12.44
N ASP A 116 -16.13 11.89 12.01
CA ASP A 116 -16.28 10.52 11.54
C ASP A 116 -16.83 9.62 12.67
N PRO A 117 -17.77 8.70 12.42
CA PRO A 117 -18.30 7.79 13.43
C PRO A 117 -17.23 6.99 14.19
N PHE A 118 -16.10 6.67 13.53
CA PHE A 118 -14.97 6.02 14.17
C PHE A 118 -14.33 6.93 15.22
N VAL A 119 -14.19 8.22 14.93
CA VAL A 119 -13.69 9.23 15.86
C VAL A 119 -14.58 9.35 17.08
N LEU A 120 -15.91 9.35 16.90
CA LEU A 120 -16.86 9.42 18.00
C LEU A 120 -16.73 8.25 18.97
N ARG A 121 -16.45 7.03 18.48
CA ARG A 121 -16.22 5.85 19.33
C ARG A 121 -14.93 5.97 20.14
N LYS A 122 -13.89 6.53 19.55
CA LYS A 122 -12.55 6.67 20.13
C LYS A 122 -12.47 7.84 21.12
N LEU A 123 -13.25 8.88 20.91
CA LEU A 123 -13.21 10.15 21.63
C LEU A 123 -13.23 10.03 23.16
N PRO A 124 -14.18 9.32 23.80
CA PRO A 124 -14.25 9.24 25.25
C PRO A 124 -12.99 8.63 25.87
N HIS A 125 -12.46 7.59 25.26
CA HIS A 125 -11.24 6.93 25.74
C HIS A 125 -10.03 7.84 25.58
N THR A 126 -9.88 8.49 24.41
CA THR A 126 -8.74 9.35 24.11
C THR A 126 -8.68 10.59 25.02
N LEU A 127 -9.83 11.22 25.30
CA LEU A 127 -9.90 12.35 26.23
C LEU A 127 -9.55 11.98 27.69
N ARG A 128 -9.68 10.71 28.04
CA ARG A 128 -9.35 10.22 29.41
C ARG A 128 -7.95 9.64 29.52
N SER A 129 -7.33 9.30 28.39
CA SER A 129 -5.95 8.75 28.36
C SER A 129 -4.90 9.81 28.66
N ASP A 130 -5.12 11.06 28.19
CA ASP A 130 -4.29 12.20 28.55
C ASP A 130 -5.17 13.34 29.03
N ARG A 131 -5.01 13.71 30.31
CA ARG A 131 -5.82 14.78 30.92
C ARG A 131 -5.46 16.19 30.45
N LYS A 132 -4.37 16.34 29.70
CA LYS A 132 -3.89 17.65 29.22
C LYS A 132 -4.53 18.06 27.91
N GLY A 133 -4.86 17.13 27.04
CA GLY A 133 -5.47 17.44 25.76
C GLY A 133 -5.31 16.35 24.72
N VAL A 134 -5.73 16.65 23.51
CA VAL A 134 -5.69 15.71 22.37
C VAL A 134 -5.17 16.39 21.11
N THR A 135 -4.50 15.63 20.28
CA THR A 135 -4.20 16.04 18.91
C THR A 135 -5.29 15.49 18.01
N ILE A 136 -5.97 16.36 17.28
CA ILE A 136 -6.96 16.00 16.27
C ILE A 136 -6.34 16.04 14.88
N VAL A 137 -6.83 15.21 13.99
CA VAL A 137 -6.51 15.22 12.56
C VAL A 137 -7.71 15.71 11.80
N LEU A 138 -7.52 16.79 11.06
CA LEU A 138 -8.54 17.45 10.26
C LEU A 138 -8.31 17.22 8.78
N ARG A 139 -9.36 16.85 8.06
CA ARG A 139 -9.43 16.85 6.60
C ARG A 139 -10.24 18.06 6.15
N ASP A 140 -9.78 18.72 5.08
CA ASP A 140 -10.43 19.89 4.48
C ASP A 140 -10.81 20.97 5.52
N LYS A 141 -10.01 21.08 6.60
CA LYS A 141 -10.14 22.03 7.71
C LYS A 141 -11.43 21.93 8.54
N ASN A 142 -12.33 21.01 8.23
CA ASN A 142 -13.63 20.95 8.90
C ASN A 142 -14.13 19.53 9.22
N GLU A 143 -13.39 18.49 8.90
CA GLU A 143 -13.76 17.13 9.25
C GLU A 143 -12.69 16.49 10.14
N ILE A 144 -13.06 16.08 11.33
CA ILE A 144 -12.17 15.34 12.24
C ILE A 144 -12.21 13.88 11.82
N ILE A 145 -11.10 13.40 11.28
CA ILE A 145 -10.95 12.02 10.78
C ILE A 145 -10.20 11.11 11.74
N ASP A 146 -9.43 11.68 12.67
CA ASP A 146 -8.75 10.93 13.72
C ASP A 146 -8.40 11.82 14.92
N LEU A 147 -8.01 11.19 16.05
CA LEU A 147 -7.53 11.88 17.24
C LEU A 147 -6.61 10.98 18.08
N TYR A 148 -5.67 11.60 18.77
CA TYR A 148 -4.68 10.96 19.63
C TYR A 148 -4.57 11.66 20.99
N PRO A 149 -4.24 10.94 22.06
CA PRO A 149 -3.98 11.57 23.36
C PRO A 149 -2.68 12.41 23.29
N GLY A 150 -2.68 13.53 23.97
CA GLY A 150 -1.52 14.40 24.09
C GLY A 150 -1.11 15.13 22.80
N ARG A 151 0.13 15.62 22.77
CA ARG A 151 0.71 16.30 21.59
C ARG A 151 1.29 15.27 20.62
N GLY A 152 0.76 15.24 19.40
CA GLY A 152 1.33 14.46 18.30
C GLY A 152 2.60 15.12 17.75
N GLU A 153 3.61 14.30 17.46
CA GLU A 153 4.92 14.76 16.95
C GLU A 153 5.01 14.85 15.43
N GLY A 154 4.01 14.43 14.70
CA GLY A 154 3.98 14.46 13.23
C GLY A 154 2.69 13.92 12.67
N LEU A 155 2.49 14.15 11.39
CA LEU A 155 1.38 13.61 10.62
C LEU A 155 1.93 12.94 9.36
N PHE A 156 1.82 11.62 9.31
CA PHE A 156 2.41 10.82 8.25
C PHE A 156 1.35 10.13 7.41
N GLY A 157 1.65 9.93 6.13
CA GLY A 157 0.79 9.22 5.22
C GLY A 157 1.59 8.32 4.29
N VAL A 158 0.96 7.24 3.81
CA VAL A 158 1.55 6.35 2.82
C VAL A 158 0.74 6.40 1.54
N ALA A 159 1.40 6.71 0.44
CA ALA A 159 0.83 6.58 -0.90
C ALA A 159 1.35 5.29 -1.53
N PHE A 160 0.45 4.55 -2.21
CA PHE A 160 0.80 3.33 -2.91
C PHE A 160 0.59 3.49 -4.41
N ASP A 161 1.57 3.05 -5.18
CA ASP A 161 1.41 2.73 -6.59
C ASP A 161 1.33 1.21 -6.72
N VAL A 162 0.13 0.72 -7.06
CA VAL A 162 -0.15 -0.71 -7.17
C VAL A 162 -0.22 -1.09 -8.65
N GLY A 163 0.93 -1.42 -9.20
CA GLY A 163 1.03 -1.93 -10.57
C GLY A 163 0.73 -3.42 -10.67
N THR A 164 0.60 -3.93 -11.90
CA THR A 164 0.40 -5.36 -12.16
C THR A 164 1.58 -6.21 -11.72
N THR A 165 2.80 -5.70 -11.85
CA THR A 165 4.05 -6.41 -11.56
C THR A 165 4.68 -5.95 -10.26
N THR A 166 4.58 -4.66 -9.93
CA THR A 166 5.31 -4.03 -8.82
C THR A 166 4.34 -3.21 -7.97
N VAL A 167 4.57 -3.22 -6.68
CA VAL A 167 3.90 -2.34 -5.71
C VAL A 167 4.95 -1.44 -5.08
N VAL A 168 4.71 -0.13 -5.07
CA VAL A 168 5.59 0.86 -4.45
C VAL A 168 4.85 1.62 -3.37
N ALA A 169 5.47 1.79 -2.22
CA ALA A 169 4.97 2.57 -1.09
C ALA A 169 5.86 3.80 -0.86
N PHE A 170 5.24 4.97 -0.78
CA PHE A 170 5.90 6.24 -0.46
C PHE A 170 5.41 6.72 0.90
N LEU A 171 6.28 6.72 1.90
CA LEU A 171 5.99 7.31 3.20
C LEU A 171 6.33 8.80 3.17
N MET A 172 5.35 9.63 3.51
CA MET A 172 5.43 11.08 3.41
C MET A 172 5.13 11.75 4.75
N ASP A 173 5.85 12.81 5.08
CA ASP A 173 5.37 13.80 6.05
C ASP A 173 4.31 14.67 5.36
N LEU A 174 3.08 14.63 5.86
CA LEU A 174 1.96 15.34 5.25
C LEU A 174 1.98 16.85 5.52
N MET A 175 2.76 17.30 6.50
CA MET A 175 2.88 18.71 6.82
C MET A 175 3.93 19.42 5.95
N SER A 176 5.07 18.78 5.72
CA SER A 176 6.16 19.31 4.90
C SER A 176 6.06 18.87 3.42
N GLY A 177 5.41 17.73 3.14
CA GLY A 177 5.43 17.07 1.85
C GLY A 177 6.73 16.31 1.58
N GLU A 178 7.59 16.17 2.58
CA GLU A 178 8.84 15.46 2.45
C GLU A 178 8.60 13.94 2.31
N LYS A 179 9.34 13.33 1.39
CA LYS A 179 9.38 11.89 1.21
C LYS A 179 10.38 11.29 2.19
N LEU A 180 9.88 10.54 3.18
CA LEU A 180 10.69 9.98 4.28
C LEU A 180 11.28 8.62 3.94
N SER A 181 10.53 7.79 3.21
CA SER A 181 10.98 6.46 2.80
C SER A 181 10.25 6.00 1.55
N VAL A 182 10.90 5.13 0.77
CA VAL A 182 10.30 4.43 -0.38
C VAL A 182 10.59 2.95 -0.24
N ARG A 183 9.55 2.12 -0.32
CA ARG A 183 9.66 0.66 -0.33
C ARG A 183 8.91 0.08 -1.50
N SER A 184 9.37 -1.06 -1.98
CA SER A 184 8.74 -1.73 -3.10
C SER A 184 8.86 -3.23 -3.00
N ALA A 185 7.91 -3.92 -3.62
CA ALA A 185 7.92 -5.36 -3.75
C ALA A 185 7.30 -5.77 -5.08
N MET A 186 7.57 -7.00 -5.50
CA MET A 186 6.78 -7.63 -6.54
C MET A 186 5.33 -7.78 -6.08
N ASN A 187 4.39 -7.53 -6.99
CA ASN A 187 2.98 -7.75 -6.69
C ASN A 187 2.71 -9.25 -6.51
N PRO A 188 2.36 -9.72 -5.29
CA PRO A 188 2.21 -11.15 -5.03
C PRO A 188 1.01 -11.78 -5.75
N GLN A 189 0.16 -10.97 -6.35
CA GLN A 189 -0.95 -11.44 -7.19
C GLN A 189 -0.49 -12.05 -8.51
N ILE A 190 0.78 -11.88 -8.90
CA ILE A 190 1.39 -12.54 -10.07
C ILE A 190 1.24 -14.06 -9.99
N ALA A 191 1.24 -14.64 -8.80
CA ALA A 191 1.02 -16.07 -8.59
C ALA A 191 -0.35 -16.57 -9.12
N PHE A 192 -1.30 -15.67 -9.33
CA PHE A 192 -2.65 -15.97 -9.81
C PHE A 192 -2.91 -15.44 -11.23
N GLY A 193 -1.97 -14.75 -11.82
CA GLY A 193 -2.03 -14.21 -13.17
C GLY A 193 -1.06 -13.05 -13.35
N ASP A 194 -0.38 -13.01 -14.48
CA ASP A 194 0.66 -12.01 -14.76
C ASP A 194 0.06 -10.64 -15.08
N ASP A 195 -1.15 -10.64 -15.65
CA ASP A 195 -1.86 -9.45 -16.04
C ASP A 195 -3.26 -9.38 -15.41
N VAL A 196 -3.94 -8.27 -15.62
CA VAL A 196 -5.28 -8.02 -15.06
C VAL A 196 -6.31 -9.02 -15.63
N ILE A 197 -6.21 -9.38 -16.89
CA ILE A 197 -7.18 -10.27 -17.56
C ILE A 197 -7.10 -11.68 -16.96
N THR A 198 -5.89 -12.20 -16.79
CA THR A 198 -5.67 -13.53 -16.20
C THR A 198 -6.13 -13.57 -14.74
N ARG A 199 -5.96 -12.49 -13.97
CA ARG A 199 -6.47 -12.38 -12.59
C ARG A 199 -8.01 -12.34 -12.55
N ILE A 200 -8.65 -11.66 -13.51
CA ILE A 200 -10.12 -11.67 -13.63
C ILE A 200 -10.61 -13.07 -13.94
N SER A 201 -9.97 -13.77 -14.89
CA SER A 201 -10.31 -15.16 -15.22
C SER A 201 -10.14 -16.08 -14.02
N PHE A 202 -9.03 -15.95 -13.28
CA PHE A 202 -8.82 -16.67 -12.02
C PHE A 202 -9.96 -16.45 -11.01
N CYS A 203 -10.45 -15.22 -10.86
CA CYS A 203 -11.57 -14.92 -9.96
C CYS A 203 -12.88 -15.56 -10.41
N ARG A 204 -13.10 -15.69 -11.73
CA ARG A 204 -14.32 -16.30 -12.28
C ARG A 204 -14.31 -17.82 -12.16
N GLU A 205 -13.16 -18.44 -12.36
CA GLU A 205 -13.00 -19.87 -12.41
C GLU A 205 -12.81 -20.50 -11.01
N ASN A 206 -12.41 -19.70 -10.01
CA ASN A 206 -12.10 -20.19 -8.68
C ASN A 206 -13.00 -19.57 -7.62
N ALA A 207 -13.76 -20.38 -6.90
CA ALA A 207 -14.49 -19.94 -5.73
C ALA A 207 -13.54 -19.32 -4.69
N GLY A 208 -13.83 -18.10 -4.25
CA GLY A 208 -12.95 -17.35 -3.33
C GLY A 208 -11.70 -16.75 -3.98
N GLY A 209 -11.58 -16.76 -5.31
CA GLY A 209 -10.44 -16.20 -6.05
C GLY A 209 -10.19 -14.71 -5.74
N LEU A 210 -11.25 -13.91 -5.68
CA LEU A 210 -11.16 -12.49 -5.33
C LEU A 210 -10.59 -12.28 -3.91
N GLU A 211 -11.04 -13.07 -2.93
CA GLU A 211 -10.55 -12.96 -1.56
C GLU A 211 -9.08 -13.37 -1.44
N LYS A 212 -8.64 -14.37 -2.20
CA LYS A 212 -7.22 -14.75 -2.28
C LYS A 212 -6.37 -13.60 -2.83
N LEU A 213 -6.79 -12.97 -3.93
CA LEU A 213 -6.09 -11.80 -4.50
C LEU A 213 -6.05 -10.64 -3.52
N ARG A 214 -7.18 -10.34 -2.87
CA ARG A 214 -7.30 -9.28 -1.86
C ARG A 214 -6.36 -9.52 -0.69
N THR A 215 -6.37 -10.73 -0.12
CA THR A 215 -5.51 -11.06 1.02
C THR A 215 -4.04 -10.87 0.67
N ARG A 216 -3.59 -11.37 -0.47
CA ARG A 216 -2.20 -11.23 -0.89
C ARG A 216 -1.74 -9.79 -1.06
N ILE A 217 -2.57 -8.95 -1.70
CA ILE A 217 -2.18 -7.54 -1.86
C ILE A 217 -2.18 -6.80 -0.53
N VAL A 218 -3.16 -7.02 0.33
CA VAL A 218 -3.24 -6.37 1.65
C VAL A 218 -2.05 -6.77 2.53
N GLU A 219 -1.66 -8.04 2.54
CA GLU A 219 -0.44 -8.51 3.22
C GLU A 219 0.81 -7.76 2.71
N CYS A 220 0.97 -7.66 1.40
CA CYS A 220 2.09 -6.93 0.78
C CYS A 220 2.09 -5.45 1.20
N LEU A 221 0.95 -4.76 1.13
CA LEU A 221 0.83 -3.37 1.55
C LEU A 221 1.22 -3.19 3.02
N ASN A 222 0.79 -4.09 3.91
CA ASN A 222 1.13 -4.04 5.33
C ASN A 222 2.64 -4.23 5.58
N VAL A 223 3.28 -5.15 4.85
CA VAL A 223 4.74 -5.35 4.91
C VAL A 223 5.47 -4.08 4.49
N LEU A 224 5.10 -3.50 3.33
CA LEU A 224 5.73 -2.27 2.83
C LEU A 224 5.54 -1.09 3.78
N ILE A 225 4.38 -0.98 4.44
CA ILE A 225 4.15 0.02 5.49
C ILE A 225 5.13 -0.20 6.65
N ALA A 226 5.23 -1.43 7.16
CA ALA A 226 6.09 -1.74 8.30
C ALA A 226 7.57 -1.42 7.98
N GLU A 227 8.06 -1.83 6.83
CA GLU A 227 9.42 -1.57 6.37
C GLU A 227 9.70 -0.07 6.20
N ALA A 228 8.79 0.67 5.54
CA ALA A 228 8.93 2.11 5.35
C ALA A 228 8.93 2.86 6.69
N SER A 229 8.09 2.44 7.62
CA SER A 229 8.02 3.04 8.96
C SER A 229 9.27 2.75 9.79
N ALA A 230 9.79 1.53 9.71
CA ALA A 230 11.01 1.14 10.40
C ALA A 230 12.21 1.95 9.91
N GLU A 231 12.36 2.13 8.59
CA GLU A 231 13.42 2.97 8.01
C GLU A 231 13.33 4.41 8.48
N ALA A 232 12.14 4.99 8.47
CA ALA A 232 11.90 6.36 8.91
C ALA A 232 11.88 6.51 10.45
N ARG A 233 12.00 5.41 11.21
CA ARG A 233 11.90 5.36 12.68
C ARG A 233 10.59 5.94 13.21
N ILE A 234 9.50 5.69 12.48
CA ILE A 234 8.15 6.12 12.83
C ILE A 234 7.39 4.90 13.35
N ASP A 235 6.71 5.06 14.50
CA ASP A 235 5.83 4.04 15.03
C ASP A 235 4.66 3.78 14.07
N PRO A 236 4.50 2.56 13.56
CA PRO A 236 3.39 2.20 12.67
C PRO A 236 2.00 2.48 13.26
N ASP A 237 1.79 2.41 14.55
CA ASP A 237 0.50 2.65 15.18
C ASP A 237 0.12 4.13 15.28
N ARG A 238 1.06 5.03 15.01
CA ARG A 238 0.83 6.49 14.94
C ARG A 238 0.32 6.97 13.57
N LYS A 239 -0.12 6.08 12.70
CA LYS A 239 -0.59 6.42 11.35
C LYS A 239 -2.06 6.79 11.32
N SER A 240 -2.36 7.94 10.72
CA SER A 240 -3.64 8.17 10.07
C SER A 240 -3.61 7.47 8.71
N THR A 241 -3.80 6.15 8.70
CA THR A 241 -3.76 5.39 7.45
C THR A 241 -5.13 5.43 6.81
N ARG A 242 -5.27 6.22 5.75
CA ARG A 242 -6.36 6.07 4.79
C ARG A 242 -5.78 5.71 3.44
N LEU A 243 -6.12 4.53 2.97
CA LEU A 243 -5.80 4.08 1.61
C LEU A 243 -6.55 4.99 0.64
N ASN A 244 -5.82 5.80 -0.12
CA ASN A 244 -6.38 6.55 -1.22
C ASN A 244 -5.77 5.98 -2.51
N SER A 245 -6.46 5.05 -3.15
CA SER A 245 -6.07 4.57 -4.48
C SER A 245 -6.45 5.63 -5.50
N SER A 246 -5.50 6.28 -6.11
CA SER A 246 -5.70 7.26 -7.17
C SER A 246 -5.83 6.65 -8.56
N HIS A 247 -6.22 5.40 -8.69
CA HIS A 247 -6.64 4.85 -9.97
C HIS A 247 -8.14 5.05 -10.12
N ARG A 248 -8.49 6.16 -10.73
CA ARG A 248 -9.76 6.23 -11.47
C ARG A 248 -9.53 5.44 -12.76
N LEU A 249 -10.22 4.33 -12.87
CA LEU A 249 -10.50 3.70 -14.15
C LEU A 249 -11.40 4.60 -14.98
#